data_8f0f13bb6590e27c130416527e50910a
#
_entry.id   8f0f13bb6590e27c130416527e50910a
#
_cell.length_a   1.000
_cell.length_b   1.000
_cell.length_c   1.000
_cell.angle_alpha   90.00
_cell.angle_beta   90.00
_cell.angle_gamma   90.00
#
_symmetry.space_group_name_H-M   'P 1'
#
loop_
_entity.id
_entity.type
_entity.pdbx_description
1 polymer ?
#
loop_
_entity_poly.entity_id
_entity_poly.type
_entity_poly.pdbx_seq_one_letter_code
_entity_poly.pdbx_strand_id
1 'polypeptide(L)'
;MGFQRRAAVITGGSGGIGAAITARLKHDGFQTVVLDVTEPEATVDAFVRVDLSDLDAARSAAAEIANRFAVTCLVNNVGVVMPAPLEAVRAEDMDRLMNINLRPSIVCAQAFLPGMKAAGGGRIVMNTSRVTLGKELRTLYSATKGAAQSMARTWALELGPHGITVNCVAPGPIGTDAFWRNNPPDAPRTQEIVNHIPVRRIGTGEDVANAVSFFCAPEAGFVTGQTLFVCGGVTVG
;
A
#
# COMPACT_ATOMS: atom_id res chain seq x y z
N MET A 1 -0.28 -26.67 -21.06
CA MET A 1 -0.63 -25.25 -20.80
C MET A 1 0.42 -24.71 -19.85
N GLY A 2 1.28 -23.74 -20.30
CA GLY A 2 2.29 -23.18 -19.45
C GLY A 2 1.62 -22.45 -18.28
N PHE A 3 2.10 -22.68 -17.05
CA PHE A 3 1.67 -21.92 -15.87
C PHE A 3 1.96 -20.44 -16.12
N GLN A 4 0.92 -19.66 -16.39
CA GLN A 4 1.06 -18.22 -16.50
C GLN A 4 1.52 -17.73 -15.11
N ARG A 5 2.71 -17.10 -15.03
CA ARG A 5 3.26 -16.60 -13.78
C ARG A 5 2.27 -15.60 -13.16
N ARG A 6 1.98 -15.75 -11.87
CA ARG A 6 1.12 -14.83 -11.13
C ARG A 6 1.73 -13.43 -11.11
N ALA A 7 0.95 -12.41 -11.49
CA ALA A 7 1.42 -11.05 -11.45
C ALA A 7 0.94 -10.32 -10.18
N ALA A 8 1.84 -9.52 -9.62
CA ALA A 8 1.56 -8.56 -8.54
C ALA A 8 1.69 -7.14 -9.10
N VAL A 9 0.64 -6.35 -8.95
CA VAL A 9 0.63 -4.93 -9.30
C VAL A 9 0.85 -4.11 -8.03
N ILE A 10 1.84 -3.21 -8.06
CA ILE A 10 2.21 -2.36 -6.93
C ILE A 10 2.07 -0.89 -7.34
N THR A 11 1.14 -0.16 -6.73
CA THR A 11 1.03 1.29 -6.92
C THR A 11 2.05 2.01 -6.05
N GLY A 12 2.76 3.00 -6.61
CA GLY A 12 3.86 3.67 -5.91
C GLY A 12 5.00 2.71 -5.59
N GLY A 13 5.31 1.79 -6.53
CA GLY A 13 6.26 0.70 -6.32
C GLY A 13 7.72 1.05 -6.55
N SER A 14 8.04 2.30 -6.93
CA SER A 14 9.39 2.69 -7.33
C SER A 14 10.27 3.19 -6.18
N GLY A 15 9.69 3.57 -5.05
CA GLY A 15 10.47 4.17 -3.95
C GLY A 15 10.00 3.73 -2.56
N GLY A 16 10.84 3.94 -1.56
CA GLY A 16 10.54 3.73 -0.15
C GLY A 16 9.93 2.35 0.15
N ILE A 17 8.78 2.33 0.82
CA ILE A 17 8.07 1.08 1.15
C ILE A 17 7.68 0.31 -0.12
N GLY A 18 7.24 1.02 -1.17
CA GLY A 18 6.82 0.40 -2.43
C GLY A 18 7.94 -0.36 -3.12
N ALA A 19 9.14 0.19 -3.16
CA ALA A 19 10.31 -0.49 -3.73
C ALA A 19 10.67 -1.77 -2.97
N ALA A 20 10.63 -1.75 -1.63
CA ALA A 20 10.86 -2.93 -0.81
C ALA A 20 9.77 -4.01 -1.05
N ILE A 21 8.50 -3.60 -1.18
CA ILE A 21 7.40 -4.51 -1.52
C ILE A 21 7.63 -5.13 -2.91
N THR A 22 8.00 -4.31 -3.89
CA THR A 22 8.28 -4.77 -5.26
C THR A 22 9.40 -5.81 -5.28
N ALA A 23 10.53 -5.52 -4.61
CA ALA A 23 11.67 -6.43 -4.51
C ALA A 23 11.27 -7.74 -3.81
N ARG A 24 10.51 -7.65 -2.71
CA ARG A 24 10.07 -8.83 -1.96
C ARG A 24 9.12 -9.72 -2.78
N LEU A 25 8.10 -9.17 -3.43
CA LEU A 25 7.17 -9.96 -4.23
C LEU A 25 7.84 -10.56 -5.46
N LYS A 26 8.84 -9.89 -6.04
CA LYS A 26 9.68 -10.50 -7.07
C LYS A 26 10.47 -11.69 -6.54
N HIS A 27 11.07 -11.58 -5.36
CA HIS A 27 11.75 -12.68 -4.68
C HIS A 27 10.80 -13.86 -4.42
N ASP A 28 9.55 -13.60 -4.08
CA ASP A 28 8.50 -14.58 -3.84
C ASP A 28 7.95 -15.22 -5.15
N GLY A 29 8.52 -14.84 -6.31
CA GLY A 29 8.25 -15.45 -7.63
C GLY A 29 7.09 -14.82 -8.41
N PHE A 30 6.57 -13.65 -7.98
CA PHE A 30 5.61 -12.89 -8.78
C PHE A 30 6.28 -12.20 -9.97
N GLN A 31 5.55 -12.06 -11.07
CA GLN A 31 5.83 -11.01 -12.04
C GLN A 31 5.43 -9.67 -11.40
N THR A 32 6.38 -8.75 -11.29
CA THR A 32 6.12 -7.45 -10.64
C THR A 32 5.82 -6.38 -11.67
N VAL A 33 4.66 -5.74 -11.53
CA VAL A 33 4.21 -4.64 -12.37
C VAL A 33 4.06 -3.39 -11.51
N VAL A 34 4.80 -2.34 -11.84
CA VAL A 34 4.82 -1.09 -11.07
C VAL A 34 4.07 0.01 -11.81
N LEU A 35 3.15 0.67 -11.09
CA LEU A 35 2.45 1.89 -11.49
C LEU A 35 2.99 3.05 -10.64
N ASP A 36 3.73 3.97 -11.27
CA ASP A 36 4.35 5.10 -10.55
C ASP A 36 4.63 6.27 -11.52
N VAL A 37 4.87 7.45 -10.97
CA VAL A 37 5.35 8.61 -11.72
C VAL A 37 6.86 8.56 -11.97
N THR A 38 7.58 7.80 -11.15
CA THR A 38 9.05 7.62 -11.21
C THR A 38 9.38 6.19 -11.61
N GLU A 39 10.35 6.01 -12.49
CA GLU A 39 10.84 4.70 -12.88
C GLU A 39 11.55 4.02 -11.71
N PRO A 40 11.29 2.71 -11.44
CA PRO A 40 11.99 1.98 -10.39
C PRO A 40 13.46 1.76 -10.74
N GLU A 41 14.35 1.89 -9.76
CA GLU A 41 15.77 1.55 -9.93
C GLU A 41 15.99 0.03 -10.09
N ALA A 42 15.19 -0.76 -9.40
CA ALA A 42 15.24 -2.21 -9.49
C ALA A 42 14.52 -2.72 -10.73
N THR A 43 15.05 -3.79 -11.34
CA THR A 43 14.43 -4.45 -12.49
C THR A 43 13.07 -5.03 -12.11
N VAL A 44 12.03 -4.64 -12.83
CA VAL A 44 10.65 -5.15 -12.73
C VAL A 44 10.22 -5.81 -14.05
N ASP A 45 9.15 -6.59 -14.03
CA ASP A 45 8.66 -7.26 -15.24
C ASP A 45 7.89 -6.29 -16.16
N ALA A 46 7.27 -5.25 -15.57
CA ALA A 46 6.73 -4.12 -16.31
C ALA A 46 6.68 -2.86 -15.43
N PHE A 47 6.86 -1.71 -16.07
CA PHE A 47 6.66 -0.39 -15.48
C PHE A 47 5.70 0.41 -16.36
N VAL A 48 4.70 1.01 -15.74
CA VAL A 48 3.79 1.95 -16.40
C VAL A 48 3.89 3.29 -15.69
N ARG A 49 4.44 4.28 -16.40
CA ARG A 49 4.52 5.65 -15.89
C ARG A 49 3.15 6.29 -15.91
N VAL A 50 2.60 6.57 -14.73
CA VAL A 50 1.27 7.15 -14.58
C VAL A 50 1.15 7.98 -13.31
N ASP A 51 0.51 9.14 -13.41
CA ASP A 51 0.02 9.88 -12.25
C ASP A 51 -1.34 9.30 -11.85
N LEU A 52 -1.37 8.56 -10.77
CA LEU A 52 -2.58 7.92 -10.27
C LEU A 52 -3.61 8.90 -9.70
N SER A 53 -3.27 10.18 -9.52
CA SER A 53 -4.26 11.23 -9.17
C SER A 53 -5.15 11.62 -10.36
N ASP A 54 -4.70 11.36 -11.58
CA ASP A 54 -5.50 11.40 -12.80
C ASP A 54 -6.22 10.05 -12.97
N LEU A 55 -7.52 10.04 -12.69
CA LEU A 55 -8.30 8.80 -12.67
C LEU A 55 -8.51 8.19 -14.06
N ASP A 56 -8.49 8.99 -15.13
CA ASP A 56 -8.64 8.47 -16.48
C ASP A 56 -7.33 7.83 -16.95
N ALA A 57 -6.19 8.45 -16.63
CA ALA A 57 -4.88 7.84 -16.83
C ALA A 57 -4.75 6.53 -16.00
N ALA A 58 -5.19 6.54 -14.74
CA ALA A 58 -5.19 5.36 -13.87
C ALA A 58 -6.05 4.22 -14.43
N ARG A 59 -7.26 4.52 -14.95
CA ARG A 59 -8.13 3.52 -15.60
C ARG A 59 -7.47 2.92 -16.84
N SER A 60 -6.90 3.76 -17.69
CA SER A 60 -6.24 3.33 -18.92
C SER A 60 -5.05 2.42 -18.62
N ALA A 61 -4.18 2.82 -17.68
CA ALA A 61 -3.03 2.04 -17.25
C ALA A 61 -3.44 0.70 -16.62
N ALA A 62 -4.44 0.70 -15.73
CA ALA A 62 -4.93 -0.53 -15.09
C ALA A 62 -5.56 -1.49 -16.11
N ALA A 63 -6.32 -0.98 -17.09
CA ALA A 63 -6.90 -1.78 -18.17
C ALA A 63 -5.82 -2.40 -19.07
N GLU A 64 -4.79 -1.64 -19.44
CA GLU A 64 -3.64 -2.16 -20.19
C GLU A 64 -2.98 -3.33 -19.46
N ILE A 65 -2.73 -3.18 -18.16
CA ILE A 65 -2.11 -4.22 -17.33
C ILE A 65 -3.02 -5.46 -17.25
N ALA A 66 -4.33 -5.28 -17.04
CA ALA A 66 -5.29 -6.37 -16.96
C ALA A 66 -5.34 -7.22 -18.25
N ASN A 67 -5.10 -6.59 -19.40
CA ASN A 67 -5.05 -7.29 -20.69
C ASN A 67 -3.73 -8.04 -20.94
N ARG A 68 -2.64 -7.67 -20.25
CA ARG A 68 -1.30 -8.22 -20.49
C ARG A 68 -0.85 -9.23 -19.45
N PHE A 69 -1.38 -9.15 -18.24
CA PHE A 69 -0.91 -9.93 -17.10
C PHE A 69 -2.06 -10.63 -16.37
N ALA A 70 -1.80 -11.86 -15.90
CA ALA A 70 -2.69 -12.57 -14.97
C ALA A 70 -2.50 -11.99 -13.56
N VAL A 71 -3.15 -10.86 -13.28
CA VAL A 71 -3.02 -10.17 -11.99
C VAL A 71 -3.74 -10.95 -10.91
N THR A 72 -2.99 -11.50 -9.96
CA THR A 72 -3.52 -12.23 -8.81
C THR A 72 -3.27 -11.51 -7.49
N CYS A 73 -2.41 -10.48 -7.49
CA CYS A 73 -2.12 -9.66 -6.32
C CYS A 73 -2.14 -8.18 -6.68
N LEU A 74 -2.85 -7.36 -5.89
CA LEU A 74 -2.85 -5.91 -5.98
C LEU A 74 -2.39 -5.33 -4.65
N VAL A 75 -1.33 -4.51 -4.68
CA VAL A 75 -0.86 -3.75 -3.52
C VAL A 75 -1.11 -2.26 -3.75
N ASN A 76 -2.13 -1.73 -3.09
CA ASN A 76 -2.45 -0.31 -3.08
C ASN A 76 -1.55 0.40 -2.06
N ASN A 77 -0.40 0.88 -2.53
CA ASN A 77 0.62 1.48 -1.67
C ASN A 77 0.76 3.00 -1.87
N VAL A 78 0.45 3.53 -3.06
CA VAL A 78 0.58 4.97 -3.32
C VAL A 78 -0.08 5.83 -2.23
N GLY A 79 0.58 6.92 -1.87
CA GLY A 79 0.00 7.88 -0.93
C GLY A 79 0.97 8.98 -0.53
N VAL A 80 0.38 10.15 -0.25
CA VAL A 80 1.09 11.34 0.20
C VAL A 80 0.54 11.82 1.53
N VAL A 81 1.37 12.54 2.26
CA VAL A 81 1.03 13.12 3.56
C VAL A 81 1.05 14.64 3.44
N MET A 82 0.02 15.31 3.94
CA MET A 82 -0.04 16.78 4.08
C MET A 82 -0.22 17.11 5.56
N PRO A 83 0.88 17.35 6.31
CA PRO A 83 0.80 17.64 7.72
C PRO A 83 0.34 19.09 7.94
N ALA A 84 -0.68 19.25 8.80
CA ALA A 84 -1.11 20.56 9.25
C ALA A 84 -1.79 20.45 10.63
N PRO A 85 -1.67 21.45 11.53
CA PRO A 85 -2.49 21.53 12.72
C PRO A 85 -3.95 21.81 12.32
N LEU A 86 -4.91 21.42 13.16
CA LEU A 86 -6.34 21.47 12.80
C LEU A 86 -6.80 22.84 12.31
N GLU A 87 -6.33 23.89 12.95
CA GLU A 87 -6.66 25.28 12.60
C GLU A 87 -6.12 25.74 11.24
N ALA A 88 -5.13 25.04 10.69
CA ALA A 88 -4.54 25.31 9.37
C ALA A 88 -4.95 24.28 8.29
N VAL A 89 -5.76 23.30 8.65
CA VAL A 89 -6.28 22.33 7.66
C VAL A 89 -7.24 23.02 6.72
N ARG A 90 -7.00 22.90 5.43
CA ARG A 90 -7.92 23.38 4.40
C ARG A 90 -8.80 22.23 3.95
N ALA A 91 -10.12 22.44 3.99
CA ALA A 91 -11.09 21.42 3.57
C ALA A 91 -10.91 21.02 2.08
N GLU A 92 -10.46 21.97 1.24
CA GLU A 92 -10.20 21.76 -0.19
C GLU A 92 -9.05 20.78 -0.45
N ASP A 93 -8.10 20.67 0.49
CA ASP A 93 -6.99 19.70 0.38
C ASP A 93 -7.47 18.25 0.56
N MET A 94 -8.70 18.03 1.04
CA MET A 94 -9.30 16.69 1.14
C MET A 94 -9.42 16.04 -0.24
N ASP A 95 -9.93 16.76 -1.24
CA ASP A 95 -10.10 16.21 -2.59
C ASP A 95 -8.76 15.77 -3.20
N ARG A 96 -7.71 16.57 -3.00
CA ARG A 96 -6.36 16.23 -3.45
C ARG A 96 -5.86 14.93 -2.81
N LEU A 97 -6.03 14.81 -1.49
CA LEU A 97 -5.60 13.60 -0.77
C LEU A 97 -6.45 12.38 -1.12
N MET A 98 -7.75 12.55 -1.31
CA MET A 98 -8.64 11.48 -1.77
C MET A 98 -8.26 11.00 -3.17
N ASN A 99 -7.92 11.92 -4.07
CA ASN A 99 -7.52 11.60 -5.44
C ASN A 99 -6.24 10.76 -5.51
N ILE A 100 -5.29 10.97 -4.59
CA ILE A 100 -4.03 10.21 -4.58
C ILE A 100 -4.10 8.98 -3.67
N ASN A 101 -4.63 9.13 -2.46
CA ASN A 101 -4.51 8.11 -1.42
C ASN A 101 -5.62 7.04 -1.47
N LEU A 102 -6.76 7.32 -2.12
CA LEU A 102 -7.92 6.43 -2.01
C LEU A 102 -8.55 6.05 -3.36
N ARG A 103 -8.91 7.03 -4.20
CA ARG A 103 -9.62 6.77 -5.47
C ARG A 103 -8.88 5.80 -6.41
N PRO A 104 -7.53 5.86 -6.55
CA PRO A 104 -6.80 4.90 -7.39
C PRO A 104 -6.95 3.45 -6.93
N SER A 105 -7.11 3.23 -5.62
CA SER A 105 -7.32 1.88 -5.09
C SER A 105 -8.61 1.25 -5.62
N ILE A 106 -9.67 2.05 -5.77
CA ILE A 106 -10.95 1.60 -6.35
C ILE A 106 -10.76 1.26 -7.83
N VAL A 107 -10.15 2.18 -8.57
CA VAL A 107 -9.92 2.03 -10.02
C VAL A 107 -9.09 0.78 -10.33
N CYS A 108 -7.97 0.59 -9.62
CA CYS A 108 -7.11 -0.58 -9.81
C CYS A 108 -7.83 -1.87 -9.42
N ALA A 109 -8.54 -1.89 -8.28
CA ALA A 109 -9.30 -3.06 -7.88
C ALA A 109 -10.34 -3.44 -8.93
N GLN A 110 -11.15 -2.49 -9.40
CA GLN A 110 -12.16 -2.73 -10.43
C GLN A 110 -11.58 -3.31 -11.72
N ALA A 111 -10.41 -2.84 -12.15
CA ALA A 111 -9.76 -3.33 -13.36
C ALA A 111 -9.28 -4.78 -13.25
N PHE A 112 -8.80 -5.21 -12.06
CA PHE A 112 -8.23 -6.55 -11.89
C PHE A 112 -9.22 -7.58 -11.36
N LEU A 113 -10.36 -7.16 -10.78
CA LEU A 113 -11.38 -8.07 -10.23
C LEU A 113 -11.91 -9.10 -11.24
N PRO A 114 -12.20 -8.78 -12.52
CA PRO A 114 -12.68 -9.77 -13.46
C PRO A 114 -11.72 -10.95 -13.62
N GLY A 115 -10.42 -10.67 -13.76
CA GLY A 115 -9.37 -11.68 -13.85
C GLY A 115 -9.21 -12.49 -12.56
N MET A 116 -9.23 -11.84 -11.39
CA MET A 116 -9.17 -12.54 -10.09
C MET A 116 -10.37 -13.46 -9.87
N LYS A 117 -11.58 -12.99 -10.20
CA LYS A 117 -12.80 -13.82 -10.11
C LYS A 117 -12.75 -15.02 -11.06
N ALA A 118 -12.33 -14.81 -12.30
CA ALA A 118 -12.18 -15.89 -13.28
C ALA A 118 -11.12 -16.93 -12.86
N ALA A 119 -10.07 -16.51 -12.15
CA ALA A 119 -9.05 -17.38 -11.57
C ALA A 119 -9.49 -18.08 -10.27
N GLY A 120 -10.65 -17.74 -9.72
CA GLY A 120 -11.16 -18.29 -8.46
C GLY A 120 -10.40 -17.82 -7.23
N GLY A 121 -9.70 -16.68 -7.30
CA GLY A 121 -8.97 -16.12 -6.16
C GLY A 121 -8.07 -14.95 -6.50
N GLY A 122 -7.70 -14.21 -5.44
CA GLY A 122 -6.83 -13.05 -5.55
C GLY A 122 -6.45 -12.51 -4.18
N ARG A 123 -5.53 -11.55 -4.17
CA ARG A 123 -5.06 -10.88 -2.96
C ARG A 123 -5.05 -9.37 -3.19
N ILE A 124 -5.72 -8.63 -2.32
CA ILE A 124 -5.68 -7.16 -2.31
C ILE A 124 -5.12 -6.72 -0.97
N VAL A 125 -4.02 -5.97 -1.01
CA VAL A 125 -3.38 -5.41 0.18
C VAL A 125 -3.42 -3.89 0.11
N MET A 126 -3.96 -3.26 1.15
CA MET A 126 -4.01 -1.81 1.30
C MET A 126 -2.88 -1.36 2.23
N ASN A 127 -1.93 -0.58 1.75
CA ASN A 127 -0.94 0.06 2.62
C ASN A 127 -1.56 1.29 3.28
N THR A 128 -1.97 1.11 4.53
CA THR A 128 -2.62 2.13 5.36
C THR A 128 -1.61 2.86 6.24
N SER A 129 -1.89 3.07 7.52
CA SER A 129 -0.94 3.65 8.47
C SER A 129 -1.44 3.51 9.90
N ARG A 130 -0.53 3.48 10.88
CA ARG A 130 -0.89 3.57 12.29
C ARG A 130 -1.59 4.88 12.67
N VAL A 131 -1.51 5.92 11.83
CA VAL A 131 -2.17 7.20 12.09
C VAL A 131 -3.69 7.10 12.19
N THR A 132 -4.28 5.99 11.74
CA THR A 132 -5.71 5.70 11.92
C THR A 132 -6.12 5.54 13.39
N LEU A 133 -5.16 5.34 14.29
CA LEU A 133 -5.35 5.32 15.74
C LEU A 133 -5.10 6.69 16.39
N GLY A 134 -4.83 7.71 15.57
CA GLY A 134 -4.56 9.08 16.01
C GLY A 134 -3.07 9.45 15.93
N LYS A 135 -2.82 10.62 15.36
CA LYS A 135 -1.52 11.31 15.37
C LYS A 135 -1.74 12.77 15.04
N GLU A 136 -1.05 13.64 15.76
CA GLU A 136 -1.11 15.09 15.54
C GLU A 136 -0.71 15.42 14.09
N LEU A 137 -1.22 16.53 13.58
CA LEU A 137 -0.93 17.08 12.26
C LEU A 137 -1.31 16.14 11.08
N ARG A 138 -2.24 15.21 11.29
CA ARG A 138 -2.56 14.17 10.27
C ARG A 138 -4.05 14.05 9.95
N THR A 139 -4.84 15.11 10.21
CA THR A 139 -6.30 15.07 10.03
C THR A 139 -6.73 14.47 8.69
N LEU A 140 -6.31 15.05 7.57
CA LEU A 140 -6.72 14.59 6.24
C LEU A 140 -6.08 13.24 5.87
N TYR A 141 -4.81 13.06 6.20
CA TYR A 141 -4.12 11.79 5.91
C TYR A 141 -4.72 10.63 6.69
N SER A 142 -5.01 10.85 7.98
CA SER A 142 -5.68 9.86 8.82
C SER A 142 -7.06 9.50 8.28
N ALA A 143 -7.83 10.49 7.81
CA ALA A 143 -9.14 10.27 7.19
C ALA A 143 -9.03 9.36 5.95
N THR A 144 -8.07 9.62 5.04
CA THR A 144 -7.91 8.79 3.83
C THR A 144 -7.45 7.36 4.16
N LYS A 145 -6.55 7.18 5.15
CA LYS A 145 -6.07 5.86 5.56
C LYS A 145 -7.11 5.09 6.38
N GLY A 146 -7.94 5.79 7.16
CA GLY A 146 -9.11 5.21 7.83
C GLY A 146 -10.18 4.75 6.83
N ALA A 147 -10.45 5.57 5.81
CA ALA A 147 -11.36 5.18 4.72
C ALA A 147 -10.87 3.92 4.00
N ALA A 148 -9.56 3.81 3.72
CA ALA A 148 -8.97 2.62 3.11
C ALA A 148 -9.15 1.36 3.99
N GLN A 149 -9.02 1.47 5.33
CA GLN A 149 -9.28 0.34 6.23
C GLN A 149 -10.76 -0.08 6.23
N SER A 150 -11.69 0.89 6.20
CA SER A 150 -13.11 0.61 6.12
C SER A 150 -13.47 -0.05 4.78
N MET A 151 -12.95 0.47 3.66
CA MET A 151 -13.12 -0.15 2.34
C MET A 151 -12.61 -1.59 2.30
N ALA A 152 -11.45 -1.86 2.87
CA ALA A 152 -10.89 -3.22 2.90
C ALA A 152 -11.81 -4.21 3.60
N ARG A 153 -12.48 -3.83 4.69
CA ARG A 153 -13.46 -4.67 5.37
C ARG A 153 -14.70 -4.94 4.52
N THR A 154 -15.23 -3.91 3.85
CA THR A 154 -16.36 -4.06 2.93
C THR A 154 -15.99 -4.99 1.78
N TRP A 155 -14.84 -4.76 1.13
CA TRP A 155 -14.38 -5.60 0.04
C TRP A 155 -14.09 -7.05 0.47
N ALA A 156 -13.64 -7.26 1.70
CA ALA A 156 -13.45 -8.62 2.24
C ALA A 156 -14.75 -9.42 2.27
N LEU A 157 -15.88 -8.76 2.62
CA LEU A 157 -17.21 -9.39 2.61
C LEU A 157 -17.71 -9.65 1.20
N GLU A 158 -17.57 -8.67 0.30
CA GLU A 158 -18.06 -8.76 -1.08
C GLU A 158 -17.26 -9.76 -1.93
N LEU A 159 -15.95 -9.86 -1.69
CA LEU A 159 -15.03 -10.61 -2.55
C LEU A 159 -14.66 -11.98 -1.97
N GLY A 160 -14.89 -12.22 -0.69
CA GLY A 160 -14.64 -13.50 -0.03
C GLY A 160 -15.30 -14.69 -0.75
N PRO A 161 -16.57 -14.61 -1.19
CA PRO A 161 -17.21 -15.69 -1.96
C PRO A 161 -16.49 -16.07 -3.26
N HIS A 162 -15.61 -15.20 -3.76
CA HIS A 162 -14.79 -15.45 -4.96
C HIS A 162 -13.36 -15.91 -4.65
N GLY A 163 -13.05 -16.25 -3.39
CA GLY A 163 -11.70 -16.64 -2.98
C GLY A 163 -10.69 -15.49 -2.93
N ILE A 164 -11.16 -14.23 -2.97
CA ILE A 164 -10.31 -13.03 -2.93
C ILE A 164 -10.27 -12.51 -1.50
N THR A 165 -9.06 -12.37 -0.94
CA THR A 165 -8.88 -11.76 0.38
C THR A 165 -8.46 -10.30 0.26
N VAL A 166 -8.90 -9.46 1.21
CA VAL A 166 -8.56 -8.04 1.27
C VAL A 166 -8.10 -7.69 2.66
N ASN A 167 -6.85 -7.25 2.80
CA ASN A 167 -6.25 -6.92 4.09
C ASN A 167 -5.50 -5.59 4.05
N CYS A 168 -5.21 -5.06 5.22
CA CYS A 168 -4.43 -3.84 5.42
C CYS A 168 -3.10 -4.13 6.11
N VAL A 169 -2.03 -3.52 5.64
CA VAL A 169 -0.81 -3.33 6.41
C VAL A 169 -0.79 -1.87 6.87
N ALA A 170 -0.52 -1.65 8.16
CA ALA A 170 -0.52 -0.32 8.79
C ALA A 170 0.87 -0.01 9.36
N PRO A 171 1.77 0.61 8.56
CA PRO A 171 3.11 0.92 9.02
C PRO A 171 3.15 1.98 10.13
N GLY A 172 4.14 1.82 11.01
CA GLY A 172 4.56 2.83 11.98
C GLY A 172 5.63 3.77 11.42
N PRO A 173 6.62 4.17 12.24
CA PRO A 173 7.78 4.92 11.79
C PRO A 173 8.69 4.02 10.93
N ILE A 174 8.73 4.29 9.64
CA ILE A 174 9.54 3.54 8.67
C ILE A 174 10.59 4.47 8.05
N GLY A 175 11.85 4.05 8.06
CA GLY A 175 13.02 4.79 7.59
C GLY A 175 13.10 4.88 6.07
N THR A 176 12.16 5.56 5.45
CA THR A 176 12.22 5.94 4.03
C THR A 176 13.01 7.23 3.86
N ASP A 177 13.41 7.56 2.63
CA ASP A 177 14.07 8.85 2.36
C ASP A 177 13.26 10.05 2.82
N ALA A 178 11.93 9.98 2.66
CA ALA A 178 11.03 11.02 3.13
C ALA A 178 11.01 11.12 4.67
N PHE A 179 11.15 10.02 5.38
CA PHE A 179 11.28 10.01 6.84
C PHE A 179 12.60 10.61 7.26
N TRP A 180 13.74 10.20 6.67
CA TRP A 180 15.07 10.66 7.06
C TRP A 180 15.34 12.10 6.71
N ARG A 181 14.77 12.63 5.62
CA ARG A 181 14.83 14.08 5.32
C ARG A 181 14.22 14.95 6.44
N ASN A 182 13.19 14.46 7.11
CA ASN A 182 12.51 15.21 8.19
C ASN A 182 12.97 14.81 9.60
N ASN A 183 13.71 13.70 9.73
CA ASN A 183 14.17 13.16 11.00
C ASN A 183 15.59 12.62 10.81
N PRO A 184 16.63 13.49 10.78
CA PRO A 184 18.01 13.05 10.68
C PRO A 184 18.35 12.06 11.81
N PRO A 185 19.17 11.01 11.55
CA PRO A 185 19.42 9.95 12.54
C PRO A 185 19.88 10.45 13.92
N ASP A 186 20.76 11.45 13.95
CA ASP A 186 21.37 11.98 15.16
C ASP A 186 20.54 13.08 15.83
N ALA A 187 19.40 13.47 15.24
CA ALA A 187 18.56 14.52 15.83
C ALA A 187 17.88 14.03 17.12
N PRO A 188 17.82 14.86 18.18
CA PRO A 188 17.17 14.50 19.45
C PRO A 188 15.75 13.98 19.26
N ARG A 189 14.99 14.62 18.37
CA ARG A 189 13.62 14.18 18.00
C ARG A 189 13.58 12.76 17.44
N THR A 190 14.57 12.36 16.66
CA THR A 190 14.65 11.01 16.10
C THR A 190 14.94 10.01 17.20
N GLN A 191 15.82 10.33 18.16
CA GLN A 191 16.08 9.49 19.32
C GLN A 191 14.83 9.36 20.21
N GLU A 192 14.06 10.43 20.39
CA GLU A 192 12.76 10.37 21.08
C GLU A 192 11.80 9.41 20.37
N ILE A 193 11.69 9.49 19.04
CA ILE A 193 10.86 8.55 18.28
C ILE A 193 11.31 7.09 18.51
N VAL A 194 12.61 6.82 18.43
CA VAL A 194 13.17 5.47 18.68
C VAL A 194 12.86 5.01 20.11
N ASN A 195 13.00 5.89 21.08
CA ASN A 195 12.72 5.58 22.48
C ASN A 195 11.26 5.25 22.78
N HIS A 196 10.32 5.78 21.97
CA HIS A 196 8.90 5.44 22.07
C HIS A 196 8.51 4.16 21.32
N ILE A 197 9.41 3.60 20.52
CA ILE A 197 9.16 2.33 19.84
C ILE A 197 9.58 1.18 20.78
N PRO A 198 8.69 0.28 21.20
CA PRO A 198 9.06 -0.85 22.07
C PRO A 198 10.24 -1.68 21.57
N VAL A 199 10.34 -1.95 20.27
CA VAL A 199 11.48 -2.69 19.68
C VAL A 199 12.73 -1.83 19.46
N ARG A 200 12.74 -0.56 19.90
CA ARG A 200 13.89 0.35 19.98
C ARG A 200 14.62 0.59 18.65
N ARG A 201 13.93 0.53 17.54
CA ARG A 201 14.46 0.90 16.23
C ARG A 201 13.38 1.47 15.33
N ILE A 202 13.78 2.27 14.36
CA ILE A 202 12.94 2.63 13.21
C ILE A 202 12.76 1.37 12.34
N GLY A 203 11.54 1.15 11.84
CA GLY A 203 11.26 0.06 10.90
C GLY A 203 11.85 0.35 9.52
N THR A 204 12.02 -0.69 8.73
CA THR A 204 12.50 -0.60 7.35
C THR A 204 11.39 -0.89 6.34
N GLY A 205 11.62 -0.62 5.07
CA GLY A 205 10.71 -1.01 4.00
C GLY A 205 10.48 -2.52 3.97
N GLU A 206 11.51 -3.31 4.29
CA GLU A 206 11.48 -4.78 4.33
C GLU A 206 10.58 -5.29 5.46
N ASP A 207 10.54 -4.62 6.62
CA ASP A 207 9.60 -4.99 7.70
C ASP A 207 8.15 -4.94 7.19
N VAL A 208 7.81 -3.92 6.40
CA VAL A 208 6.49 -3.76 5.78
C VAL A 208 6.28 -4.75 4.65
N ALA A 209 7.29 -4.95 3.79
CA ALA A 209 7.23 -5.86 2.67
C ALA A 209 7.01 -7.31 3.11
N ASN A 210 7.59 -7.73 4.24
CA ASN A 210 7.36 -9.05 4.83
C ASN A 210 5.89 -9.28 5.21
N ALA A 211 5.23 -8.27 5.78
CA ALA A 211 3.80 -8.34 6.11
C ALA A 211 2.91 -8.36 4.86
N VAL A 212 3.28 -7.58 3.83
CA VAL A 212 2.59 -7.61 2.54
C VAL A 212 2.74 -8.98 1.88
N SER A 213 3.95 -9.53 1.85
CA SER A 213 4.25 -10.87 1.34
C SER A 213 3.39 -11.95 1.99
N PHE A 214 3.26 -11.91 3.32
CA PHE A 214 2.36 -12.82 4.05
C PHE A 214 0.92 -12.75 3.52
N PHE A 215 0.35 -11.55 3.36
CA PHE A 215 -1.02 -11.43 2.84
C PHE A 215 -1.16 -11.80 1.35
N CYS A 216 -0.08 -11.73 0.58
CA CYS A 216 -0.07 -12.15 -0.83
C CYS A 216 0.14 -13.66 -1.01
N ALA A 217 0.57 -14.37 0.04
CA ALA A 217 0.82 -15.79 0.00
C ALA A 217 -0.48 -16.61 -0.13
N PRO A 218 -0.46 -17.77 -0.82
CA PRO A 218 -1.62 -18.67 -0.89
C PRO A 218 -2.10 -19.12 0.51
N GLU A 219 -1.18 -19.33 1.42
CA GLU A 219 -1.40 -19.81 2.79
C GLU A 219 -2.21 -18.83 3.65
N ALA A 220 -2.22 -17.53 3.29
CA ALA A 220 -3.04 -16.52 3.95
C ALA A 220 -4.51 -16.51 3.46
N GLY A 221 -4.96 -17.54 2.73
CA GLY A 221 -6.29 -17.61 2.13
C GLY A 221 -7.47 -17.56 3.12
N PHE A 222 -7.24 -17.77 4.41
CA PHE A 222 -8.27 -17.67 5.45
C PHE A 222 -8.17 -16.36 6.28
N VAL A 223 -7.28 -15.43 5.87
CA VAL A 223 -7.10 -14.14 6.52
C VAL A 223 -7.64 -13.05 5.61
N THR A 224 -8.77 -12.43 5.99
CA THR A 224 -9.38 -11.33 5.24
C THR A 224 -10.02 -10.29 6.16
N GLY A 225 -10.12 -9.04 5.71
CA GLY A 225 -10.68 -7.92 6.47
C GLY A 225 -9.79 -7.44 7.62
N GLN A 226 -8.55 -7.93 7.75
CA GLN A 226 -7.68 -7.66 8.87
C GLN A 226 -6.77 -6.44 8.62
N THR A 227 -6.33 -5.82 9.71
CA THR A 227 -5.30 -4.78 9.69
C THR A 227 -4.14 -5.24 10.56
N LEU A 228 -2.97 -5.43 9.94
CA LEU A 228 -1.73 -5.77 10.63
C LEU A 228 -0.88 -4.51 10.83
N PHE A 229 -0.67 -4.12 12.08
CA PHE A 229 0.21 -3.01 12.41
C PHE A 229 1.67 -3.44 12.38
N VAL A 230 2.46 -2.85 11.48
CA VAL A 230 3.91 -3.05 11.37
C VAL A 230 4.60 -1.81 11.93
N CYS A 231 4.65 -1.71 13.25
CA CYS A 231 4.97 -0.46 13.94
C CYS A 231 5.94 -0.61 15.11
N GLY A 232 6.54 -1.81 15.30
CA GLY A 232 7.44 -2.06 16.42
C GLY A 232 6.79 -1.96 17.81
N GLY A 233 5.45 -2.12 17.88
CA GLY A 233 4.70 -2.07 19.13
C GLY A 233 4.19 -0.68 19.53
N VAL A 234 4.40 0.38 18.74
CA VAL A 234 3.96 1.75 19.07
C VAL A 234 2.44 1.89 19.31
N THR A 235 1.65 0.90 18.88
CA THR A 235 0.18 0.93 18.99
C THR A 235 -0.38 0.09 20.12
N VAL A 236 0.45 -0.50 20.96
CA VAL A 236 0.05 -1.42 22.07
C VAL A 236 0.29 -0.83 23.46
N GLY A 237 0.59 0.44 23.60
CA GLY A 237 0.85 1.09 24.89
C GLY A 237 0.10 2.38 25.04
#